data_989373235194be1f742ca07e6f6396f1
#
_entry.id   989373235194be1f742ca07e6f6396f1
#
_cell.length_a   1.000
_cell.length_b   1.000
_cell.length_c   1.000
_cell.angle_alpha   90.00
_cell.angle_beta   90.00
_cell.angle_gamma   90.00
#
_symmetry.space_group_name_H-M   'P 1'
#
loop_
_entity.id
_entity.type
_entity.pdbx_description
1 polymer ?
#
loop_
_entity_poly.entity_id
_entity_poly.type
_entity_poly.pdbx_seq_one_letter_code
_entity_poly.pdbx_strand_id
1 'polypeptide(L)'
;MTDPKNAKYLVHDPNIEETYYCESEAEALAIAQNALESNWPDEDKGIYIAAITVTPTHRAVIADEWEEDGDEGREYRIEKIQP
;
A
#
# COMPACT_ATOMS: atom_id res chain seq x y z
N MET A 1 4.91 -9.78 -4.38
CA MET A 1 3.90 -8.85 -3.85
C MET A 1 4.39 -7.42 -4.00
N THR A 2 3.53 -6.55 -4.45
CA THR A 2 3.88 -5.17 -4.74
C THR A 2 3.85 -4.30 -3.48
N ASP A 3 4.81 -3.39 -3.36
CA ASP A 3 4.82 -2.40 -2.28
C ASP A 3 3.52 -1.55 -2.38
N PRO A 4 2.79 -1.34 -1.28
CA PRO A 4 1.54 -0.55 -1.30
C PRO A 4 1.64 0.82 -1.97
N LYS A 5 2.77 1.51 -1.85
CA LYS A 5 2.95 2.82 -2.47
C LYS A 5 3.06 2.78 -3.99
N ASN A 6 3.40 1.62 -4.56
CA ASN A 6 3.53 1.42 -6.01
C ASN A 6 2.34 0.67 -6.60
N ALA A 7 1.41 0.23 -5.77
CA ALA A 7 0.28 -0.55 -6.19
C ALA A 7 -0.76 0.30 -6.91
N LYS A 8 -1.37 -0.28 -7.94
CA LYS A 8 -2.47 0.33 -8.69
C LYS A 8 -3.79 -0.40 -8.44
N TYR A 9 -3.71 -1.61 -7.93
CA TYR A 9 -4.88 -2.44 -7.63
C TYR A 9 -4.67 -3.16 -6.31
N LEU A 10 -5.76 -3.47 -5.64
CA LEU A 10 -5.74 -4.36 -4.50
C LEU A 10 -6.76 -5.48 -4.70
N VAL A 11 -6.47 -6.62 -4.08
CA VAL A 11 -7.40 -7.72 -3.95
C VAL A 11 -7.64 -7.91 -2.46
N HIS A 12 -8.89 -7.93 -2.05
CA HIS A 12 -9.24 -8.20 -0.66
C HIS A 12 -10.02 -9.50 -0.54
N ASP A 13 -9.53 -10.38 0.32
CA ASP A 13 -10.19 -11.64 0.65
C ASP A 13 -10.64 -11.57 2.11
N PRO A 14 -11.94 -11.33 2.37
CA PRO A 14 -12.44 -11.22 3.74
C PRO A 14 -12.50 -12.55 4.47
N ASN A 15 -12.41 -13.67 3.77
CA ASN A 15 -12.46 -15.00 4.40
C ASN A 15 -11.25 -15.27 5.26
N ILE A 16 -10.09 -14.75 4.86
CA ILE A 16 -8.84 -14.87 5.59
C ILE A 16 -8.30 -13.50 6.03
N GLU A 17 -9.07 -12.46 5.81
CA GLU A 17 -8.72 -11.07 6.15
C GLU A 17 -7.37 -10.64 5.56
N GLU A 18 -7.12 -11.02 4.31
CA GLU A 18 -5.89 -10.68 3.60
C GLU A 18 -6.15 -9.66 2.50
N THR A 19 -5.21 -8.75 2.35
CA THR A 19 -5.20 -7.77 1.26
C THR A 19 -3.90 -7.89 0.49
N TYR A 20 -4.01 -8.01 -0.83
CA TYR A 20 -2.86 -8.13 -1.72
C TYR A 20 -2.77 -6.89 -2.59
N TYR A 21 -1.58 -6.35 -2.73
CA TYR A 21 -1.32 -5.16 -3.54
C TYR A 21 -0.67 -5.56 -4.85
N CYS A 22 -1.18 -5.03 -5.96
CA CYS A 22 -0.79 -5.44 -7.31
C CYS A 22 -0.48 -4.23 -8.18
N GLU A 23 0.43 -4.38 -9.12
CA GLU A 23 0.79 -3.32 -10.07
C GLU A 23 -0.10 -3.29 -11.30
N SER A 24 -0.76 -4.40 -11.62
CA SER A 24 -1.59 -4.50 -12.82
C SER A 24 -2.90 -5.23 -12.53
N GLU A 25 -3.88 -4.98 -13.37
CA GLU A 25 -5.15 -5.68 -13.31
C GLU A 25 -4.99 -7.18 -13.53
N ALA A 26 -4.10 -7.58 -14.45
CA ALA A 26 -3.84 -8.99 -14.74
C ALA A 26 -3.31 -9.72 -13.50
N GLU A 27 -2.39 -9.10 -12.76
CA GLU A 27 -1.87 -9.65 -11.51
C GLU A 27 -2.98 -9.78 -10.47
N ALA A 28 -3.82 -8.75 -10.32
CA ALA A 28 -4.95 -8.77 -9.40
C ALA A 28 -5.94 -9.87 -9.74
N LEU A 29 -6.26 -10.06 -11.02
CA LEU A 29 -7.16 -11.13 -11.46
C LEU A 29 -6.59 -12.50 -11.14
N ALA A 30 -5.30 -12.70 -11.34
CA ALA A 30 -4.65 -13.98 -11.04
C ALA A 30 -4.71 -14.29 -9.54
N ILE A 31 -4.45 -13.30 -8.70
CA ILE A 31 -4.50 -13.46 -7.24
C ILE A 31 -5.94 -13.75 -6.78
N ALA A 32 -6.91 -13.00 -7.29
CA ALA A 32 -8.31 -13.21 -6.94
C ALA A 32 -8.79 -14.60 -7.36
N GLN A 33 -8.39 -15.06 -8.54
CA GLN A 33 -8.74 -16.39 -9.02
C GLN A 33 -8.15 -17.48 -8.13
N ASN A 34 -6.88 -17.33 -7.73
CA ASN A 34 -6.25 -18.26 -6.79
C ASN A 34 -6.98 -18.29 -5.44
N ALA A 35 -7.39 -17.14 -4.95
CA ALA A 35 -8.13 -17.06 -3.69
C ALA A 35 -9.45 -17.80 -3.78
N LEU A 36 -10.18 -17.64 -4.88
CA LEU A 36 -11.44 -18.35 -5.11
C LEU A 36 -11.23 -19.87 -5.14
N GLU A 37 -10.19 -20.32 -5.83
CA GLU A 37 -9.89 -21.76 -5.95
C GLU A 37 -9.43 -22.39 -4.65
N SER A 38 -8.83 -21.58 -3.77
CA SER A 38 -8.30 -22.05 -2.49
C SER A 38 -9.32 -22.04 -1.37
N ASN A 39 -10.41 -21.31 -1.53
CA ASN A 39 -11.43 -21.18 -0.50
C ASN A 39 -12.43 -22.32 -0.54
N TRP A 40 -13.05 -22.58 0.61
CA TRP A 40 -14.17 -23.51 0.68
C TRP A 40 -15.36 -22.94 -0.08
N PRO A 41 -16.26 -23.79 -0.61
CA PRO A 41 -17.38 -23.31 -1.45
C PRO A 41 -18.24 -22.21 -0.80
N ASP A 42 -18.29 -22.16 0.53
CA ASP A 42 -19.08 -21.16 1.25
C ASP A 42 -18.30 -19.89 1.58
N GLU A 43 -17.01 -19.84 1.27
CA GLU A 43 -16.11 -18.78 1.70
C GLU A 43 -15.64 -17.84 0.58
N ASP A 44 -16.10 -18.06 -0.63
CA ASP A 44 -15.65 -17.26 -1.77
C ASP A 44 -16.34 -15.92 -1.91
N LYS A 45 -17.25 -15.62 -0.98
CA LYS A 45 -18.04 -14.39 -1.04
C LYS A 45 -17.30 -13.21 -0.49
N GLY A 46 -17.40 -12.09 -1.19
CA GLY A 46 -16.82 -10.82 -0.75
C GLY A 46 -15.41 -10.56 -1.24
N ILE A 47 -14.80 -11.47 -1.98
CA ILE A 47 -13.51 -11.18 -2.62
C ILE A 47 -13.73 -10.12 -3.69
N TYR A 48 -12.93 -9.06 -3.66
CA TYR A 48 -13.05 -8.01 -4.66
C TYR A 48 -11.69 -7.46 -5.07
N ILE A 49 -11.68 -6.84 -6.23
CA ILE A 49 -10.56 -6.09 -6.76
C ILE A 49 -10.96 -4.62 -6.78
N ALA A 50 -10.08 -3.75 -6.33
CA ALA A 50 -10.32 -2.31 -6.37
C ALA A 50 -9.13 -1.60 -6.98
N ALA A 51 -9.39 -0.56 -7.76
CA ALA A 51 -8.36 0.34 -8.25
C ALA A 51 -7.95 1.27 -7.11
N ILE A 52 -6.64 1.52 -7.01
CA ILE A 52 -6.08 2.37 -5.97
C ILE A 52 -5.58 3.67 -6.59
N THR A 53 -5.97 4.78 -5.98
CA THR A 53 -5.36 6.07 -6.27
C THR A 53 -4.57 6.50 -5.05
N VAL A 54 -3.24 6.59 -5.18
CA VAL A 54 -2.38 7.03 -4.10
C VAL A 54 -2.07 8.50 -4.31
N THR A 55 -2.60 9.35 -3.41
CA THR A 55 -2.38 10.79 -3.45
C THR A 55 -1.71 11.20 -2.13
N PRO A 56 -0.42 11.50 -2.15
CA PRO A 56 0.26 11.95 -0.93
C PRO A 56 -0.35 13.26 -0.43
N THR A 57 -0.66 13.32 0.84
CA THR A 57 -1.22 14.51 1.49
C THR A 57 -0.21 15.19 2.41
N HIS A 58 0.77 14.43 2.88
CA HIS A 58 1.81 14.89 3.79
C HIS A 58 3.15 14.35 3.36
N ARG A 59 4.19 15.04 3.74
CA ARG A 59 5.57 14.60 3.47
C ARG A 59 6.47 14.95 4.64
N ALA A 60 7.60 14.27 4.70
CA ALA A 60 8.64 14.62 5.65
C ALA A 60 9.42 15.82 5.13
N VAL A 61 9.62 16.81 5.98
CA VAL A 61 10.47 17.96 5.68
C VAL A 61 11.49 18.12 6.78
N ILE A 62 12.62 18.79 6.46
CA ILE A 62 13.67 19.05 7.45
C ILE A 62 13.17 20.14 8.39
N ALA A 63 13.06 19.83 9.67
CA ALA A 63 12.67 20.77 10.70
C ALA A 63 13.89 21.48 11.29
N ASP A 64 14.99 20.77 11.41
CA ASP A 64 16.23 21.31 11.96
C ASP A 64 17.44 20.55 11.41
N GLU A 65 18.54 21.26 11.26
CA GLU A 65 19.82 20.69 10.88
C GLU A 65 20.90 21.24 11.82
N TRP A 66 21.81 20.37 12.23
CA TRP A 66 22.93 20.78 13.06
C TRP A 66 24.20 20.04 12.66
N GLU A 67 25.32 20.68 12.97
CA GLU A 67 26.64 20.09 12.85
C GLU A 67 27.39 20.36 14.14
N GLU A 68 27.84 19.33 14.79
CA GLU A 68 28.53 19.44 16.06
C GLU A 68 29.68 18.43 16.12
N ASP A 69 30.90 18.95 16.31
CA ASP A 69 32.11 18.13 16.43
C ASP A 69 32.31 17.10 15.31
N GLY A 70 31.93 17.48 14.08
CA GLY A 70 32.02 16.61 12.93
C GLY A 70 30.86 15.67 12.72
N ASP A 71 29.89 15.68 13.63
CA ASP A 71 28.66 14.92 13.48
C ASP A 71 27.58 15.82 12.87
N GLU A 72 26.91 15.31 11.84
CA GLU A 72 25.76 15.96 11.23
C GLU A 72 24.49 15.29 11.69
N GLY A 73 23.50 16.10 12.03
CA GLY A 73 22.20 15.60 12.40
C GLY A 73 21.08 16.38 11.72
N ARG A 74 19.95 15.71 11.54
CA ARG A 74 18.77 16.31 10.98
C ARG A 74 17.54 15.80 11.72
N GLU A 75 16.65 16.72 12.01
CA GLU A 75 15.34 16.38 12.57
C GLU A 75 14.30 16.62 11.49
N TYR A 76 13.38 15.68 11.34
CA TYR A 76 12.30 15.76 10.36
C TYR A 76 10.96 15.93 11.05
N ARG A 77 10.04 16.57 10.36
CA ARG A 77 8.65 16.64 10.77
C ARG A 77 7.76 16.32 9.59
N ILE A 78 6.53 15.93 9.86
CA ILE A 78 5.54 15.69 8.81
C ILE A 78 4.77 16.99 8.58
N GLU A 79 4.70 17.40 7.34
CA GLU A 79 4.05 18.64 6.95
C GLU A 79 3.08 18.38 5.81
N LYS A 80 1.94 19.07 5.84
CA LYS A 80 0.94 18.95 4.80
C LYS A 80 1.45 19.55 3.50
N ILE A 81 1.25 18.81 2.40
CA ILE A 81 1.60 19.29 1.07
C ILE A 81 0.58 20.35 0.66
N GLN A 82 1.08 21.53 0.31
CA GLN A 82 0.23 22.61 -0.18
C GLN A 82 -0.20 22.33 -1.62
N PRO A 83 -1.47 22.61 -1.97
CA PRO A 83 -1.95 22.44 -3.34
C PRO A 83 -1.33 23.43 -4.31
#